data_81b2785396ad3db9a891eb94c3ae0a8b
#
_entry.id   81b2785396ad3db9a891eb94c3ae0a8b
#
_cell.length_a   1.000
_cell.length_b   1.000
_cell.length_c   1.000
_cell.angle_alpha   90.00
_cell.angle_beta   90.00
_cell.angle_gamma   90.00
#
_symmetry.space_group_name_H-M   'P 1'
#
loop_
_entity.id
_entity.type
_entity.pdbx_description
1 polymer ?
#
loop_
_entity_poly.entity_id
_entity_poly.type
_entity_poly.pdbx_seq_one_letter_code
_entity_poly.pdbx_strand_id
1 'polypeptide(L)'
;KPKGIVITLPDAAALGKSVKAAIAAGIPVISMNSGSDDFASLGISAHVGQTEFEAGVGGGQKMKAAGGKKALCVNHEVGNVALDRRCAGFKKGFGGSVDILGTSNDPTEIQKAVAAKLGGGYDTILTLGAGLAGEAALKALESAGKVGKVRLGTFDMSPDMLKAAAAGKVEFLIDQQQYLQGYLPIAIFGQ
;
A
#
# COMPACT_ATOMS: atom_id res chain seq x y z
N LYS A 1 12.46 -24.01 -19.79
CA LYS A 1 13.16 -22.94 -19.08
C LYS A 1 12.54 -21.60 -19.51
N PRO A 2 12.04 -20.76 -18.58
CA PRO A 2 11.50 -19.45 -18.96
C PRO A 2 12.62 -18.54 -19.49
N LYS A 3 12.26 -17.59 -20.34
CA LYS A 3 13.19 -16.59 -20.90
C LYS A 3 13.47 -15.46 -19.92
N GLY A 4 12.57 -15.22 -18.95
CA GLY A 4 12.69 -14.25 -17.90
C GLY A 4 11.65 -14.48 -16.80
N ILE A 5 11.83 -13.89 -15.65
CA ILE A 5 10.90 -13.94 -14.52
C ILE A 5 10.61 -12.51 -14.07
N VAL A 6 9.33 -12.19 -13.95
CA VAL A 6 8.86 -10.98 -13.26
C VAL A 6 8.30 -11.41 -11.90
N ILE A 7 8.75 -10.79 -10.83
CA ILE A 7 8.39 -11.18 -9.47
C ILE A 7 8.11 -9.97 -8.58
N THR A 8 7.17 -10.09 -7.66
CA THR A 8 7.03 -9.18 -6.52
C THR A 8 7.78 -9.75 -5.31
N LEU A 9 8.36 -8.91 -4.47
CA LEU A 9 9.19 -9.29 -3.33
C LEU A 9 8.60 -8.74 -2.01
N PRO A 10 7.45 -9.22 -1.57
CA PRO A 10 6.86 -8.78 -0.29
C PRO A 10 7.69 -9.23 0.92
N ASP A 11 8.44 -10.31 0.78
CA ASP A 11 9.42 -10.83 1.74
C ASP A 11 10.67 -11.30 0.99
N ALA A 12 11.70 -10.45 0.97
CA ALA A 12 12.95 -10.74 0.29
C ALA A 12 13.74 -11.88 0.98
N ALA A 13 13.58 -12.08 2.29
CA ALA A 13 14.26 -13.17 3.01
C ALA A 13 13.68 -14.53 2.59
N ALA A 14 12.36 -14.64 2.46
CA ALA A 14 11.71 -15.88 2.04
C ALA A 14 12.00 -16.21 0.57
N LEU A 15 11.98 -15.22 -0.33
CA LEU A 15 12.06 -15.42 -1.77
C LEU A 15 13.50 -15.37 -2.31
N GLY A 16 14.42 -14.72 -1.61
CA GLY A 16 15.77 -14.41 -2.10
C GLY A 16 16.57 -15.61 -2.55
N LYS A 17 16.45 -16.76 -1.86
CA LYS A 17 17.13 -18.00 -2.26
C LYS A 17 16.67 -18.49 -3.64
N SER A 18 15.38 -18.49 -3.89
CA SER A 18 14.79 -18.90 -5.17
C SER A 18 15.13 -17.94 -6.30
N VAL A 19 15.13 -16.63 -6.02
CA VAL A 19 15.55 -15.60 -6.98
C VAL A 19 17.00 -15.80 -7.39
N LYS A 20 17.92 -15.94 -6.43
CA LYS A 20 19.35 -16.17 -6.69
C LYS A 20 19.58 -17.46 -7.48
N ALA A 21 18.83 -18.52 -7.18
CA ALA A 21 18.90 -19.78 -7.95
C ALA A 21 18.45 -19.61 -9.40
N ALA A 22 17.41 -18.85 -9.66
CA ALA A 22 16.95 -18.54 -11.02
C ALA A 22 18.02 -17.76 -11.81
N ILE A 23 18.61 -16.73 -11.19
CA ILE A 23 19.68 -15.93 -11.80
C ILE A 23 20.91 -16.79 -12.08
N ALA A 24 21.33 -17.63 -11.13
CA ALA A 24 22.44 -18.56 -11.30
C ALA A 24 22.20 -19.58 -12.44
N ALA A 25 20.94 -19.94 -12.70
CA ALA A 25 20.55 -20.76 -13.85
C ALA A 25 20.49 -19.97 -15.17
N GLY A 26 20.93 -18.71 -15.20
CA GLY A 26 20.94 -17.83 -16.36
C GLY A 26 19.54 -17.40 -16.81
N ILE A 27 18.62 -17.21 -15.87
CA ILE A 27 17.29 -16.65 -16.11
C ILE A 27 17.28 -15.22 -15.57
N PRO A 28 17.13 -14.20 -16.43
CA PRO A 28 17.04 -12.82 -15.96
C PRO A 28 15.78 -12.59 -15.14
N VAL A 29 15.89 -11.80 -14.07
CA VAL A 29 14.79 -11.49 -13.16
C VAL A 29 14.61 -9.98 -13.10
N ILE A 30 13.36 -9.53 -13.16
CA ILE A 30 12.94 -8.14 -12.90
C ILE A 30 11.94 -8.19 -11.74
N SER A 31 12.13 -7.34 -10.73
CA SER A 31 11.12 -7.18 -9.68
C SER A 31 10.11 -6.09 -10.04
N MET A 32 8.90 -6.26 -9.54
CA MET A 32 7.84 -5.26 -9.68
C MET A 32 7.08 -5.09 -8.37
N ASN A 33 6.38 -3.99 -8.21
CA ASN A 33 5.55 -3.63 -7.06
C ASN A 33 6.35 -3.56 -5.75
N SER A 34 6.59 -4.69 -5.07
CA SER A 34 7.39 -4.77 -3.85
C SER A 34 8.85 -5.13 -4.15
N GLY A 35 9.79 -4.67 -3.30
CA GLY A 35 11.20 -5.06 -3.36
C GLY A 35 12.15 -3.99 -3.86
N SER A 36 11.75 -2.73 -3.87
CA SER A 36 12.61 -1.59 -4.26
C SER A 36 13.92 -1.51 -3.48
N ASP A 37 13.91 -1.92 -2.21
CA ASP A 37 15.09 -1.84 -1.34
C ASP A 37 16.03 -3.05 -1.51
N ASP A 38 15.52 -4.18 -2.02
CA ASP A 38 16.21 -5.47 -1.97
C ASP A 38 16.67 -5.98 -3.33
N PHE A 39 16.07 -5.51 -4.44
CA PHE A 39 16.29 -6.08 -5.77
C PHE A 39 17.77 -6.13 -6.17
N ALA A 40 18.52 -5.06 -5.91
CA ALA A 40 19.92 -4.97 -6.29
C ALA A 40 20.79 -5.97 -5.52
N SER A 41 20.54 -6.16 -4.22
CA SER A 41 21.28 -7.11 -3.36
C SER A 41 21.04 -8.57 -3.73
N LEU A 42 19.92 -8.85 -4.38
CA LEU A 42 19.55 -10.17 -4.88
C LEU A 42 20.08 -10.46 -6.30
N GLY A 43 20.70 -9.47 -6.96
CA GLY A 43 21.18 -9.57 -8.34
C GLY A 43 20.09 -9.42 -9.39
N ILE A 44 18.94 -8.88 -9.03
CA ILE A 44 17.82 -8.58 -9.94
C ILE A 44 18.21 -7.40 -10.83
N SER A 45 17.94 -7.49 -12.12
CA SER A 45 18.44 -6.55 -13.13
C SER A 45 17.78 -5.17 -13.07
N ALA A 46 16.50 -5.12 -12.69
CA ALA A 46 15.72 -3.89 -12.60
C ALA A 46 14.54 -4.05 -11.62
N HIS A 47 14.03 -2.94 -11.14
CA HIS A 47 12.79 -2.87 -10.36
C HIS A 47 11.82 -1.88 -11.02
N VAL A 48 10.56 -2.27 -11.11
CA VAL A 48 9.46 -1.41 -11.59
C VAL A 48 8.41 -1.30 -10.50
N GLY A 49 8.45 -0.21 -9.75
CA GLY A 49 7.54 0.01 -8.61
C GLY A 49 7.65 1.44 -8.10
N GLN A 50 6.96 1.71 -7.02
CA GLN A 50 7.10 2.98 -6.30
C GLN A 50 8.07 2.84 -5.12
N THR A 51 8.56 3.97 -4.63
CA THR A 51 9.26 4.06 -3.35
C THR A 51 8.23 4.14 -2.23
N GLU A 52 8.00 3.02 -1.56
CA GLU A 52 6.89 2.83 -0.62
C GLU A 52 6.93 3.78 0.58
N PHE A 53 8.14 4.04 1.09
CA PHE A 53 8.31 4.95 2.21
C PHE A 53 7.97 6.39 1.82
N GLU A 54 8.48 6.88 0.68
CA GLU A 54 8.24 8.24 0.17
C GLU A 54 6.77 8.45 -0.20
N ALA A 55 6.13 7.45 -0.79
CA ALA A 55 4.68 7.49 -1.05
C ALA A 55 3.89 7.60 0.25
N GLY A 56 4.30 6.86 1.29
CA GLY A 56 3.75 6.99 2.63
C GLY A 56 3.95 8.38 3.22
N VAL A 57 5.16 8.95 3.10
CA VAL A 57 5.47 10.34 3.56
C VAL A 57 4.53 11.33 2.89
N GLY A 58 4.36 11.25 1.57
CA GLY A 58 3.44 12.13 0.83
C GLY A 58 2.00 12.03 1.32
N GLY A 59 1.51 10.81 1.55
CA GLY A 59 0.18 10.58 2.14
C GLY A 59 0.03 11.19 3.52
N GLY A 60 1.06 11.06 4.37
CA GLY A 60 1.10 11.65 5.71
C GLY A 60 1.06 13.18 5.68
N GLN A 61 1.85 13.79 4.82
CA GLN A 61 1.88 15.25 4.64
C GLN A 61 0.52 15.78 4.17
N LYS A 62 -0.12 15.10 3.22
CA LYS A 62 -1.47 15.47 2.75
C LYS A 62 -2.49 15.43 3.89
N MET A 63 -2.52 14.35 4.67
CA MET A 63 -3.43 14.24 5.82
C MET A 63 -3.15 15.28 6.89
N LYS A 64 -1.86 15.59 7.15
CA LYS A 64 -1.49 16.66 8.06
C LYS A 64 -1.97 18.03 7.59
N ALA A 65 -1.76 18.33 6.30
CA ALA A 65 -2.22 19.57 5.68
C ALA A 65 -3.76 19.70 5.71
N ALA A 66 -4.47 18.58 5.58
CA ALA A 66 -5.93 18.53 5.76
C ALA A 66 -6.40 18.71 7.22
N GLY A 67 -5.49 18.87 8.16
CA GLY A 67 -5.79 19.12 9.58
C GLY A 67 -5.90 17.87 10.45
N GLY A 68 -5.36 16.73 10.00
CA GLY A 68 -5.28 15.50 10.79
C GLY A 68 -4.41 15.64 12.03
N LYS A 69 -4.84 15.05 13.14
CA LYS A 69 -4.16 15.12 14.45
C LYS A 69 -3.79 13.76 15.00
N LYS A 70 -4.69 12.77 14.88
CA LYS A 70 -4.48 11.40 15.32
C LYS A 70 -4.91 10.43 14.23
N ALA A 71 -3.99 9.64 13.74
CA ALA A 71 -4.21 8.78 12.59
C ALA A 71 -4.12 7.29 12.90
N LEU A 72 -4.81 6.51 12.07
CA LEU A 72 -4.75 5.06 12.01
C LEU A 72 -4.23 4.64 10.64
N CYS A 73 -3.13 3.88 10.58
CA CYS A 73 -2.67 3.21 9.36
C CYS A 73 -3.18 1.77 9.38
N VAL A 74 -4.01 1.39 8.41
CA VAL A 74 -4.62 0.05 8.34
C VAL A 74 -3.78 -0.83 7.43
N ASN A 75 -3.00 -1.73 8.04
CA ASN A 75 -2.19 -2.71 7.34
C ASN A 75 -2.96 -4.03 7.22
N HIS A 76 -3.45 -4.34 6.02
CA HIS A 76 -4.24 -5.53 5.74
C HIS A 76 -3.41 -6.76 5.34
N GLU A 77 -2.08 -6.63 5.29
CA GLU A 77 -1.16 -7.72 4.94
C GLU A 77 0.07 -7.65 5.83
N VAL A 78 -0.13 -8.05 7.10
CA VAL A 78 0.94 -8.05 8.10
C VAL A 78 2.10 -8.96 7.66
N GLY A 79 3.33 -8.44 7.70
CA GLY A 79 4.54 -9.12 7.22
C GLY A 79 4.90 -8.80 5.77
N ASN A 80 4.09 -8.04 5.04
CA ASN A 80 4.48 -7.45 3.77
C ASN A 80 5.30 -6.17 4.03
N VAL A 81 6.60 -6.24 3.72
CA VAL A 81 7.55 -5.14 3.95
C VAL A 81 7.13 -3.86 3.24
N ALA A 82 6.55 -3.94 2.05
CA ALA A 82 6.08 -2.76 1.32
C ALA A 82 4.99 -2.01 2.09
N LEU A 83 4.03 -2.72 2.67
CA LEU A 83 2.95 -2.13 3.46
C LEU A 83 3.47 -1.54 4.79
N ASP A 84 4.42 -2.21 5.42
CA ASP A 84 5.08 -1.68 6.62
C ASP A 84 5.82 -0.37 6.32
N ARG A 85 6.51 -0.29 5.16
CA ARG A 85 7.17 0.92 4.67
C ARG A 85 6.19 2.07 4.42
N ARG A 86 5.01 1.79 3.83
CA ARG A 86 3.95 2.80 3.64
C ARG A 86 3.48 3.37 4.97
N CYS A 87 3.21 2.54 5.99
CA CYS A 87 2.83 3.00 7.31
C CYS A 87 3.96 3.78 8.02
N ALA A 88 5.21 3.34 7.90
CA ALA A 88 6.36 4.04 8.46
C ALA A 88 6.55 5.42 7.81
N GLY A 89 6.46 5.50 6.49
CA GLY A 89 6.48 6.76 5.75
C GLY A 89 5.32 7.67 6.13
N PHE A 90 4.11 7.13 6.22
CA PHE A 90 2.93 7.86 6.64
C PHE A 90 3.11 8.48 8.03
N LYS A 91 3.62 7.72 8.99
CA LYS A 91 3.94 8.22 10.33
C LYS A 91 4.94 9.37 10.28
N LYS A 92 5.98 9.26 9.47
CA LYS A 92 7.00 10.30 9.27
C LYS A 92 6.39 11.58 8.69
N GLY A 93 5.60 11.45 7.62
CA GLY A 93 4.99 12.59 6.92
C GLY A 93 3.86 13.25 7.72
N PHE A 94 3.09 12.47 8.47
CA PHE A 94 2.00 12.96 9.31
C PHE A 94 2.52 13.77 10.50
N GLY A 95 3.65 13.38 11.07
CA GLY A 95 4.31 14.13 12.16
C GLY A 95 3.47 14.26 13.44
N GLY A 96 2.47 13.40 13.61
CA GLY A 96 1.57 13.33 14.76
C GLY A 96 1.47 11.91 15.32
N SER A 97 0.45 11.65 16.14
CA SER A 97 0.17 10.29 16.63
C SER A 97 -0.38 9.42 15.52
N VAL A 98 0.31 8.32 15.22
CA VAL A 98 -0.13 7.32 14.23
C VAL A 98 -0.02 5.94 14.86
N ASP A 99 -1.15 5.26 14.98
CA ASP A 99 -1.20 3.86 15.37
C ASP A 99 -1.35 2.97 14.12
N ILE A 100 -0.77 1.78 14.17
CA ILE A 100 -0.90 0.78 13.10
C ILE A 100 -1.96 -0.24 13.52
N LEU A 101 -2.95 -0.46 12.66
CA LEU A 101 -3.95 -1.50 12.81
C LEU A 101 -3.63 -2.63 11.83
N GLY A 102 -3.03 -3.71 12.34
CA GLY A 102 -2.88 -4.96 11.58
C GLY A 102 -4.24 -5.66 11.46
N THR A 103 -4.57 -6.09 10.25
CA THR A 103 -5.78 -6.85 9.94
C THR A 103 -5.45 -8.04 9.02
N SER A 104 -6.45 -8.69 8.51
CA SER A 104 -6.35 -9.72 7.46
C SER A 104 -6.75 -9.15 6.10
N ASN A 105 -6.70 -10.00 5.06
CA ASN A 105 -7.20 -9.69 3.72
C ASN A 105 -8.72 -9.90 3.56
N ASP A 106 -9.47 -10.07 4.66
CA ASP A 106 -10.93 -10.17 4.63
C ASP A 106 -11.56 -8.79 4.83
N PRO A 107 -12.30 -8.26 3.83
CA PRO A 107 -12.92 -6.94 3.93
C PRO A 107 -13.91 -6.81 5.10
N THR A 108 -14.58 -7.88 5.49
CA THR A 108 -15.53 -7.87 6.61
C THR A 108 -14.79 -7.73 7.94
N GLU A 109 -13.67 -8.42 8.09
CA GLU A 109 -12.84 -8.29 9.28
C GLU A 109 -12.18 -6.91 9.35
N ILE A 110 -11.69 -6.39 8.23
CA ILE A 110 -11.15 -5.02 8.14
C ILE A 110 -12.22 -4.00 8.58
N GLN A 111 -13.45 -4.11 8.05
CA GLN A 111 -14.54 -3.22 8.42
C GLN A 111 -14.84 -3.26 9.91
N LYS A 112 -14.92 -4.44 10.51
CA LYS A 112 -15.14 -4.63 11.96
C LYS A 112 -13.99 -4.04 12.78
N ALA A 113 -12.73 -4.31 12.39
CA ALA A 113 -11.55 -3.82 13.09
C ALA A 113 -11.47 -2.28 13.06
N VAL A 114 -11.74 -1.66 11.91
CA VAL A 114 -11.80 -0.20 11.77
C VAL A 114 -12.94 0.36 12.62
N ALA A 115 -14.14 -0.20 12.54
CA ALA A 115 -15.30 0.23 13.32
C ALA A 115 -15.01 0.23 14.83
N ALA A 116 -14.35 -0.83 15.33
CA ALA A 116 -13.94 -0.94 16.74
C ALA A 116 -12.97 0.18 17.18
N LYS A 117 -12.17 0.73 16.26
CA LYS A 117 -11.22 1.81 16.54
C LYS A 117 -11.85 3.21 16.49
N LEU A 118 -13.01 3.38 15.87
CA LEU A 118 -13.62 4.70 15.66
C LEU A 118 -13.98 5.45 16.95
N GLY A 119 -14.10 4.75 18.09
CA GLY A 119 -14.26 5.35 19.42
C GLY A 119 -12.96 5.91 20.02
N GLY A 120 -11.79 5.58 19.46
CA GLY A 120 -10.47 5.91 20.00
C GLY A 120 -9.95 7.32 19.70
N GLY A 121 -10.78 8.22 19.18
CA GLY A 121 -10.41 9.61 18.90
C GLY A 121 -9.56 9.80 17.64
N TYR A 122 -9.54 8.83 16.73
CA TYR A 122 -8.91 8.99 15.42
C TYR A 122 -9.74 9.93 14.55
N ASP A 123 -9.07 10.89 13.93
CA ASP A 123 -9.64 11.83 12.96
C ASP A 123 -9.14 11.58 11.53
N THR A 124 -8.26 10.61 11.39
CA THR A 124 -7.59 10.30 10.11
C THR A 124 -7.37 8.80 9.98
N ILE A 125 -7.65 8.25 8.80
CA ILE A 125 -7.37 6.85 8.45
C ILE A 125 -6.64 6.82 7.11
N LEU A 126 -5.52 6.10 7.05
CA LEU A 126 -4.89 5.67 5.81
C LEU A 126 -5.06 4.18 5.65
N THR A 127 -5.55 3.74 4.50
CA THR A 127 -5.57 2.33 4.10
C THR A 127 -4.56 2.07 2.99
N LEU A 128 -4.08 0.84 2.88
CA LEU A 128 -2.95 0.50 2.01
C LEU A 128 -3.35 -0.23 0.72
N GLY A 129 -4.65 -0.28 0.44
CA GLY A 129 -5.22 -0.83 -0.77
C GLY A 129 -6.70 -0.45 -0.90
N ALA A 130 -7.13 0.04 -2.06
CA ALA A 130 -8.46 0.59 -2.27
C ALA A 130 -9.57 -0.46 -2.17
N GLY A 131 -9.50 -1.52 -2.97
CA GLY A 131 -10.59 -2.50 -3.10
C GLY A 131 -10.81 -3.36 -1.85
N LEU A 132 -9.77 -3.63 -1.08
CA LEU A 132 -9.89 -4.41 0.16
C LEU A 132 -10.11 -3.50 1.38
N ALA A 133 -9.10 -2.69 1.72
CA ALA A 133 -9.10 -1.95 2.97
C ALA A 133 -9.79 -0.59 2.85
N GLY A 134 -9.67 0.09 1.71
CA GLY A 134 -10.29 1.40 1.48
C GLY A 134 -11.81 1.35 1.52
N GLU A 135 -12.40 0.44 0.74
CA GLU A 135 -13.85 0.25 0.69
C GLU A 135 -14.42 -0.24 2.03
N ALA A 136 -13.71 -1.15 2.70
CA ALA A 136 -14.09 -1.65 4.02
C ALA A 136 -14.06 -0.54 5.09
N ALA A 137 -13.02 0.30 5.08
CA ALA A 137 -12.91 1.45 5.98
C ALA A 137 -14.00 2.50 5.69
N LEU A 138 -14.31 2.77 4.42
CA LEU A 138 -15.38 3.69 4.04
C LEU A 138 -16.74 3.19 4.55
N LYS A 139 -17.05 1.89 4.36
CA LYS A 139 -18.27 1.27 4.90
C LYS A 139 -18.36 1.38 6.42
N ALA A 140 -17.24 1.20 7.13
CA ALA A 140 -17.19 1.40 8.59
C ALA A 140 -17.53 2.85 8.98
N LEU A 141 -16.97 3.83 8.25
CA LEU A 141 -17.26 5.26 8.48
C LEU A 141 -18.70 5.61 8.16
N GLU A 142 -19.26 5.09 7.06
CA GLU A 142 -20.67 5.29 6.67
C GLU A 142 -21.61 4.74 7.74
N SER A 143 -21.39 3.49 8.17
CA SER A 143 -22.21 2.84 9.21
C SER A 143 -22.18 3.56 10.55
N ALA A 144 -21.05 4.22 10.86
CA ALA A 144 -20.87 4.98 12.11
C ALA A 144 -21.27 6.47 12.00
N GLY A 145 -21.73 6.96 10.85
CA GLY A 145 -22.04 8.38 10.61
C GLY A 145 -20.81 9.30 10.79
N LYS A 146 -19.63 8.81 10.41
CA LYS A 146 -18.35 9.50 10.57
C LYS A 146 -17.70 9.99 9.27
N VAL A 147 -18.33 9.76 8.12
CA VAL A 147 -17.88 10.34 6.84
C VAL A 147 -17.84 11.87 6.97
N GLY A 148 -16.77 12.47 6.49
CA GLY A 148 -16.52 13.92 6.63
C GLY A 148 -16.03 14.37 8.03
N LYS A 149 -16.16 13.51 9.06
CA LYS A 149 -15.62 13.76 10.42
C LYS A 149 -14.28 13.07 10.64
N VAL A 150 -14.08 11.92 10.01
CA VAL A 150 -12.83 11.17 9.96
C VAL A 150 -12.35 11.17 8.50
N ARG A 151 -11.17 11.71 8.26
CA ARG A 151 -10.54 11.75 6.94
C ARG A 151 -10.09 10.36 6.53
N LEU A 152 -10.38 9.99 5.29
CA LEU A 152 -9.94 8.73 4.72
C LEU A 152 -9.07 8.99 3.49
N GLY A 153 -7.91 8.36 3.44
CA GLY A 153 -7.08 8.25 2.24
C GLY A 153 -6.71 6.80 2.01
N THR A 154 -6.36 6.45 0.79
CA THR A 154 -5.97 5.09 0.47
C THR A 154 -4.87 5.04 -0.58
N PHE A 155 -4.11 3.97 -0.56
CA PHE A 155 -3.35 3.53 -1.73
C PHE A 155 -4.29 2.83 -2.69
N ASP A 156 -3.90 2.83 -3.95
CA ASP A 156 -4.62 2.27 -5.10
C ASP A 156 -5.91 3.01 -5.46
N MET A 157 -6.48 2.57 -6.56
CA MET A 157 -7.76 3.05 -7.07
C MET A 157 -8.69 1.86 -7.30
N SER A 158 -9.95 2.04 -6.93
CA SER A 158 -11.05 1.18 -7.35
C SER A 158 -12.20 2.05 -7.86
N PRO A 159 -13.09 1.52 -8.68
CA PRO A 159 -14.23 2.30 -9.17
C PRO A 159 -15.04 2.96 -8.07
N ASP A 160 -15.24 2.27 -6.95
CA ASP A 160 -16.05 2.79 -5.84
C ASP A 160 -15.28 3.82 -5.01
N MET A 161 -13.97 3.64 -4.80
CA MET A 161 -13.15 4.64 -4.14
C MET A 161 -12.97 5.91 -4.98
N LEU A 162 -12.90 5.81 -6.32
CA LEU A 162 -12.90 6.97 -7.22
C LEU A 162 -14.22 7.75 -7.12
N LYS A 163 -15.37 7.07 -7.11
CA LYS A 163 -16.69 7.71 -6.90
C LYS A 163 -16.76 8.38 -5.53
N ALA A 164 -16.24 7.71 -4.49
CA ALA A 164 -16.22 8.25 -3.13
C ALA A 164 -15.34 9.52 -3.03
N ALA A 165 -14.19 9.54 -3.70
CA ALA A 165 -13.33 10.72 -3.77
C ALA A 165 -14.02 11.88 -4.52
N ALA A 166 -14.63 11.60 -5.66
CA ALA A 166 -15.40 12.59 -6.40
C ALA A 166 -16.58 13.16 -5.59
N ALA A 167 -17.14 12.37 -4.68
CA ALA A 167 -18.20 12.79 -3.75
C ALA A 167 -17.67 13.48 -2.47
N GLY A 168 -16.35 13.71 -2.35
CA GLY A 168 -15.74 14.34 -1.17
C GLY A 168 -15.72 13.48 0.08
N LYS A 169 -15.93 12.16 -0.04
CA LYS A 169 -15.90 11.23 1.10
C LYS A 169 -14.49 10.72 1.42
N VAL A 170 -13.55 10.90 0.49
CA VAL A 170 -12.16 10.43 0.56
C VAL A 170 -11.23 11.59 0.18
N GLU A 171 -10.21 11.83 0.97
CA GLU A 171 -9.28 12.96 0.79
C GLU A 171 -8.38 12.79 -0.43
N PHE A 172 -7.89 11.57 -0.66
CA PHE A 172 -7.04 11.23 -1.80
C PHE A 172 -6.93 9.72 -2.02
N LEU A 173 -6.50 9.38 -3.23
CA LEU A 173 -6.02 8.06 -3.60
C LEU A 173 -4.58 8.19 -4.10
N ILE A 174 -3.70 7.24 -3.77
CA ILE A 174 -2.33 7.17 -4.26
C ILE A 174 -2.27 6.12 -5.36
N ASP A 175 -2.18 6.57 -6.60
CA ASP A 175 -2.05 5.69 -7.76
C ASP A 175 -0.61 5.16 -7.87
N GLN A 176 -0.44 3.86 -7.83
CA GLN A 176 0.85 3.19 -8.00
C GLN A 176 1.16 2.88 -9.47
N GLN A 177 0.32 3.24 -10.42
CA GLN A 177 0.46 2.92 -11.84
C GLN A 177 0.57 1.40 -12.08
N GLN A 178 -0.32 0.60 -11.49
CA GLN A 178 -0.26 -0.87 -11.52
C GLN A 178 -0.19 -1.45 -12.95
N TYR A 179 -0.87 -0.81 -13.90
CA TYR A 179 -0.78 -1.20 -15.30
C TYR A 179 0.66 -1.11 -15.82
N LEU A 180 1.36 -0.01 -15.53
CA LEU A 180 2.75 0.19 -15.96
C LEU A 180 3.70 -0.76 -15.22
N GLN A 181 3.43 -1.05 -13.95
CA GLN A 181 4.21 -2.03 -13.19
C GLN A 181 4.14 -3.43 -13.82
N GLY A 182 3.01 -3.82 -14.38
CA GLY A 182 2.87 -5.07 -15.10
C GLY A 182 3.43 -5.03 -16.53
N TYR A 183 3.25 -3.91 -17.24
CA TYR A 183 3.63 -3.77 -18.64
C TYR A 183 5.15 -3.61 -18.83
N LEU A 184 5.77 -2.70 -18.06
CA LEU A 184 7.17 -2.32 -18.28
C LEU A 184 8.17 -3.47 -18.10
N PRO A 185 8.06 -4.37 -17.10
CA PRO A 185 8.96 -5.51 -17.00
C PRO A 185 8.93 -6.42 -18.23
N ILE A 186 7.76 -6.63 -18.81
CA ILE A 186 7.62 -7.43 -20.03
C ILE A 186 8.24 -6.72 -21.23
N ALA A 187 8.01 -5.42 -21.35
CA ALA A 187 8.61 -4.62 -22.43
C ALA A 187 10.15 -4.59 -22.34
N ILE A 188 10.71 -4.55 -21.14
CA ILE A 188 12.17 -4.61 -20.92
C ILE A 188 12.74 -5.95 -21.37
N PHE A 189 12.05 -7.08 -21.13
CA PHE A 189 12.51 -8.39 -21.63
C PHE A 189 12.37 -8.57 -23.14
N GLY A 190 11.56 -7.75 -23.79
CA GLY A 190 11.35 -7.80 -25.25
C GLY A 190 12.41 -7.06 -26.07
N GLN A 191 13.31 -6.36 -25.41
CA GLN A 191 14.44 -5.65 -26.05
C GLN A 191 15.68 -6.56 -26.14
#